data_34b65b8511f2b2b0045d97c1b66fda9d
#
_entry.id   34b65b8511f2b2b0045d97c1b66fda9d
#
_cell.length_a   1.000
_cell.length_b   1.000
_cell.length_c   1.000
_cell.angle_alpha   90.00
_cell.angle_beta   90.00
_cell.angle_gamma   90.00
#
_symmetry.space_group_name_H-M   'P 1'
#
loop_
_entity.id
_entity.type
_entity.pdbx_description
1 polymer ?
#
loop_
_entity_poly.entity_id
_entity_poly.type
_entity_poly.pdbx_seq_one_letter_code
_entity_poly.pdbx_strand_id
1 'polypeptide(L)'
;MRFGKVKLKLDLHTHCGEATSLYTPNLDIVKRIVAAVKARGLDGIGITEHYNRTYGYKVREMVEHELNNEIVIIPGQEMDKGSLHMVVLYLPDDITFRFIAHPGYPPVRDLASHIDGSIHGIELKNPLHYDEMDEELIREVAEKHNLILLADSDAHFLSDIGQCYNEIDIQELCDRAR
;
A
#
# COMPACT_ATOMS: atom_id res chain seq x y z
N MET A 1 -29.92 -0.58 7.94
CA MET A 1 -29.31 -1.86 7.55
C MET A 1 -27.79 -1.67 7.61
N ARG A 2 -27.07 -2.39 8.46
CA ARG A 2 -25.60 -2.43 8.38
C ARG A 2 -25.28 -3.33 7.19
N PHE A 3 -24.85 -2.75 6.09
CA PHE A 3 -24.22 -3.52 5.03
C PHE A 3 -23.02 -4.22 5.64
N GLY A 4 -22.90 -5.54 5.44
CA GLY A 4 -21.75 -6.28 5.94
C GLY A 4 -20.46 -5.65 5.38
N LYS A 5 -19.45 -5.51 6.24
CA LYS A 5 -18.12 -5.03 5.81
C LYS A 5 -17.64 -5.96 4.69
N VAL A 6 -17.38 -5.42 3.51
CA VAL A 6 -16.83 -6.17 2.38
C VAL A 6 -15.33 -6.10 2.49
N LYS A 7 -14.70 -7.21 2.87
CA LYS A 7 -13.25 -7.31 2.83
C LYS A 7 -12.78 -7.53 1.41
N LEU A 8 -11.83 -6.72 1.00
CA LEU A 8 -11.13 -6.81 -0.27
C LEU A 8 -9.73 -7.35 -0.05
N LYS A 9 -9.21 -8.09 -1.03
CA LYS A 9 -7.81 -8.51 -1.09
C LYS A 9 -7.00 -7.41 -1.76
N LEU A 10 -6.27 -6.65 -0.95
CA LEU A 10 -5.52 -5.47 -1.38
C LEU A 10 -4.04 -5.61 -1.05
N ASP A 11 -3.19 -5.42 -2.04
CA ASP A 11 -1.75 -5.17 -1.87
C ASP A 11 -1.56 -3.65 -1.86
N LEU A 12 -1.22 -3.08 -0.71
CA LEU A 12 -1.28 -1.63 -0.49
C LEU A 12 0.05 -0.91 -0.75
N HIS A 13 1.11 -1.64 -1.13
CA HIS A 13 2.43 -1.10 -1.40
C HIS A 13 3.00 -1.69 -2.69
N THR A 14 2.92 -0.93 -3.81
CA THR A 14 3.42 -1.36 -5.11
C THR A 14 4.01 -0.21 -5.92
N HIS A 15 5.07 -0.47 -6.69
CA HIS A 15 5.79 0.47 -7.56
C HIS A 15 5.58 0.14 -9.03
N CYS A 16 4.36 0.37 -9.53
CA CYS A 16 3.95 -0.01 -10.89
C CYS A 16 4.70 0.73 -12.00
N GLY A 17 5.12 1.99 -11.76
CA GLY A 17 5.93 2.77 -12.69
C GLY A 17 7.32 2.18 -12.85
N GLU A 18 7.94 1.77 -11.73
CA GLU A 18 9.23 1.07 -11.73
C GLU A 18 9.09 -0.32 -12.34
N ALA A 19 8.06 -1.09 -11.94
CA ALA A 19 7.77 -2.42 -12.46
C ALA A 19 7.58 -2.48 -13.98
N THR A 20 7.19 -1.38 -14.60
CA THR A 20 6.98 -1.27 -16.05
C THR A 20 8.02 -0.41 -16.75
N SER A 21 8.94 0.20 -15.99
CA SER A 21 9.93 1.18 -16.46
C SER A 21 9.30 2.39 -17.18
N LEU A 22 8.05 2.72 -16.84
CA LEU A 22 7.29 3.82 -17.40
C LEU A 22 6.63 4.68 -16.33
N TYR A 23 7.20 5.83 -16.05
CA TYR A 23 6.72 6.79 -15.05
C TYR A 23 5.55 7.67 -15.50
N THR A 24 5.08 7.47 -16.74
CA THR A 24 3.81 8.00 -17.24
C THR A 24 3.00 6.82 -17.77
N PRO A 25 1.90 6.43 -17.10
CA PRO A 25 1.11 5.30 -17.53
C PRO A 25 0.40 5.58 -18.85
N ASN A 26 0.22 4.54 -19.65
CA ASN A 26 -0.66 4.50 -20.80
C ASN A 26 -1.59 3.29 -20.69
N LEU A 27 -2.61 3.23 -21.54
CA LEU A 27 -3.64 2.19 -21.43
C LEU A 27 -3.07 0.77 -21.57
N ASP A 28 -2.05 0.54 -22.38
CA ASP A 28 -1.45 -0.81 -22.54
C ASP A 28 -0.72 -1.25 -21.27
N ILE A 29 -0.02 -0.32 -20.61
CA ILE A 29 0.61 -0.58 -19.31
C ILE A 29 -0.45 -0.83 -18.25
N VAL A 30 -1.51 -0.02 -18.18
CA VAL A 30 -2.59 -0.20 -17.20
C VAL A 30 -3.27 -1.55 -17.39
N LYS A 31 -3.51 -2.01 -18.60
CA LYS A 31 -4.03 -3.37 -18.87
C LYS A 31 -3.10 -4.46 -18.34
N ARG A 32 -1.77 -4.29 -18.46
CA ARG A 32 -0.80 -5.24 -17.89
C ARG A 32 -0.83 -5.26 -16.37
N ILE A 33 -0.94 -4.09 -15.73
CA ILE A 33 -1.10 -3.97 -14.26
C ILE A 33 -2.38 -4.69 -13.83
N VAL A 34 -3.52 -4.39 -14.45
CA VAL A 34 -4.82 -5.03 -14.16
C VAL A 34 -4.73 -6.55 -14.33
N ALA A 35 -4.10 -7.02 -15.40
CA ALA A 35 -3.92 -8.46 -15.64
C ALA A 35 -3.06 -9.13 -14.54
N ALA A 36 -2.00 -8.47 -14.06
CA ALA A 36 -1.15 -8.97 -12.98
C ALA A 36 -1.93 -9.07 -11.65
N VAL A 37 -2.68 -8.02 -11.29
CA VAL A 37 -3.52 -7.99 -10.08
C VAL A 37 -4.56 -9.12 -10.12
N LYS A 38 -5.28 -9.28 -11.24
CA LYS A 38 -6.31 -10.33 -11.40
C LYS A 38 -5.71 -11.73 -11.41
N ALA A 39 -4.52 -11.91 -11.98
CA ALA A 39 -3.82 -13.21 -11.98
C ALA A 39 -3.47 -13.69 -10.57
N ARG A 40 -3.32 -12.79 -9.61
CA ARG A 40 -3.10 -13.07 -8.18
C ARG A 40 -4.41 -13.22 -7.39
N GLY A 41 -5.56 -13.01 -8.02
CA GLY A 41 -6.87 -13.06 -7.36
C GLY A 41 -7.08 -11.92 -6.37
N LEU A 42 -6.41 -10.79 -6.59
CA LEU A 42 -6.61 -9.57 -5.81
C LEU A 42 -7.80 -8.77 -6.33
N ASP A 43 -8.45 -8.02 -5.44
CA ASP A 43 -9.52 -7.08 -5.77
C ASP A 43 -8.97 -5.69 -6.14
N GLY A 44 -7.73 -5.38 -5.74
CA GLY A 44 -7.10 -4.10 -6.04
C GLY A 44 -5.70 -3.94 -5.46
N ILE A 45 -5.11 -2.77 -5.71
CA ILE A 45 -3.77 -2.40 -5.23
C ILE A 45 -3.68 -0.93 -4.80
N GLY A 46 -2.76 -0.64 -3.89
CA GLY A 46 -2.20 0.67 -3.65
C GLY A 46 -1.03 0.91 -4.60
N ILE A 47 -1.06 2.00 -5.37
CA ILE A 47 0.05 2.41 -6.23
C ILE A 47 0.80 3.54 -5.54
N THR A 48 2.03 3.27 -5.11
CA THR A 48 2.75 4.06 -4.10
C THR A 48 4.16 4.46 -4.56
N GLU A 49 4.29 4.85 -5.82
CA GLU A 49 5.57 5.30 -6.40
C GLU A 49 6.33 6.28 -5.48
N HIS A 50 7.65 6.16 -5.45
CA HIS A 50 8.50 7.07 -4.69
C HIS A 50 8.24 8.53 -5.06
N TYR A 51 7.80 9.34 -4.08
CA TYR A 51 7.50 10.78 -4.21
C TYR A 51 6.59 11.17 -5.37
N ASN A 52 5.82 10.21 -5.95
CA ASN A 52 4.99 10.44 -7.13
C ASN A 52 3.54 9.98 -6.95
N ARG A 53 2.75 10.75 -6.22
CA ARG A 53 1.33 10.49 -6.05
C ARG A 53 0.50 10.53 -7.36
N THR A 54 1.00 11.21 -8.40
CA THR A 54 0.21 11.44 -9.61
C THR A 54 0.09 10.20 -10.48
N TYR A 55 1.03 9.26 -10.38
CA TYR A 55 0.99 8.03 -11.15
C TYR A 55 -0.24 7.18 -10.81
N GLY A 56 -0.48 6.92 -9.51
CA GLY A 56 -1.64 6.17 -9.04
C GLY A 56 -2.98 6.80 -9.44
N TYR A 57 -3.10 8.13 -9.39
CA TYR A 57 -4.30 8.83 -9.86
C TYR A 57 -4.57 8.64 -11.35
N LYS A 58 -3.53 8.71 -12.20
CA LYS A 58 -3.67 8.48 -13.64
C LYS A 58 -4.07 7.03 -13.96
N VAL A 59 -3.48 6.06 -13.25
CA VAL A 59 -3.87 4.64 -13.41
C VAL A 59 -5.32 4.45 -12.98
N ARG A 60 -5.74 5.00 -11.84
CA ARG A 60 -7.13 4.94 -11.38
C ARG A 60 -8.10 5.49 -12.42
N GLU A 61 -7.83 6.69 -12.95
CA GLU A 61 -8.66 7.32 -13.98
C GLU A 61 -8.83 6.41 -15.21
N MET A 62 -7.74 5.79 -15.69
CA MET A 62 -7.81 4.87 -16.82
C MET A 62 -8.59 3.58 -16.49
N VAL A 63 -8.46 3.03 -15.28
CA VAL A 63 -9.23 1.86 -14.85
C VAL A 63 -10.72 2.20 -14.76
N GLU A 64 -11.06 3.37 -14.23
CA GLU A 64 -12.44 3.84 -14.08
C GLU A 64 -13.12 4.07 -15.45
N HIS A 65 -12.43 4.74 -16.39
CA HIS A 65 -13.02 5.18 -17.65
C HIS A 65 -12.87 4.19 -18.80
N GLU A 66 -11.77 3.43 -18.86
CA GLU A 66 -11.45 2.58 -19.99
C GLU A 66 -11.59 1.08 -19.70
N LEU A 67 -11.57 0.68 -18.41
CA LEU A 67 -11.56 -0.73 -18.00
C LEU A 67 -12.70 -1.09 -17.02
N ASN A 68 -13.79 -0.32 -17.03
CA ASN A 68 -15.02 -0.59 -16.27
C ASN A 68 -14.82 -0.92 -14.78
N ASN A 69 -13.85 -0.30 -14.11
CA ASN A 69 -13.52 -0.55 -12.71
C ASN A 69 -13.23 -2.03 -12.41
N GLU A 70 -12.49 -2.72 -13.29
CA GLU A 70 -12.19 -4.15 -13.12
C GLU A 70 -11.44 -4.50 -11.84
N ILE A 71 -10.71 -3.54 -11.26
CA ILE A 71 -10.02 -3.62 -9.98
C ILE A 71 -10.10 -2.27 -9.24
N VAL A 72 -9.86 -2.29 -7.93
CA VAL A 72 -9.72 -1.07 -7.13
C VAL A 72 -8.28 -0.56 -7.23
N ILE A 73 -8.11 0.73 -7.55
CA ILE A 73 -6.83 1.43 -7.47
C ILE A 73 -6.91 2.47 -6.35
N ILE A 74 -6.02 2.33 -5.37
CA ILE A 74 -5.82 3.32 -4.31
C ILE A 74 -4.57 4.11 -4.65
N PRO A 75 -4.69 5.40 -5.04
CA PRO A 75 -3.51 6.24 -5.27
C PRO A 75 -2.75 6.46 -3.96
N GLY A 76 -1.43 6.45 -4.05
CA GLY A 76 -0.55 6.68 -2.92
C GLY A 76 0.81 7.19 -3.35
N GLN A 77 1.72 7.25 -2.40
CA GLN A 77 3.15 7.43 -2.62
C GLN A 77 3.93 6.88 -1.43
N GLU A 78 5.14 6.43 -1.68
CA GLU A 78 6.13 6.20 -0.65
C GLU A 78 7.05 7.40 -0.52
N MET A 79 7.43 7.75 0.71
CA MET A 79 8.28 8.89 1.00
C MET A 79 9.05 8.70 2.32
N ASP A 80 10.13 9.44 2.50
CA ASP A 80 10.88 9.42 3.75
C ASP A 80 10.10 10.07 4.90
N LYS A 81 10.16 9.43 6.07
CA LYS A 81 9.78 9.99 7.37
C LYS A 81 10.98 9.88 8.31
N GLY A 82 11.86 10.86 8.25
CA GLY A 82 13.15 10.79 8.94
C GLY A 82 14.03 9.69 8.37
N SER A 83 14.33 8.66 9.17
CA SER A 83 15.08 7.48 8.75
C SER A 83 14.20 6.28 8.38
N LEU A 84 12.89 6.45 8.29
CA LEU A 84 11.95 5.40 7.88
C LEU A 84 11.31 5.75 6.55
N HIS A 85 10.85 4.73 5.83
CA HIS A 85 9.94 4.90 4.72
C HIS A 85 8.50 4.85 5.21
N MET A 86 7.67 5.68 4.62
CA MET A 86 6.25 5.80 4.95
C MET A 86 5.43 5.79 3.67
N VAL A 87 4.48 4.88 3.60
CA VAL A 87 3.46 4.90 2.57
C VAL A 87 2.31 5.80 2.99
N VAL A 88 1.84 6.60 2.05
CA VAL A 88 0.70 7.50 2.16
C VAL A 88 -0.34 7.08 1.12
N LEU A 89 -1.49 6.61 1.56
CA LEU A 89 -2.63 6.26 0.70
C LEU A 89 -3.66 7.39 0.71
N TYR A 90 -4.17 7.75 -0.46
CA TYR A 90 -5.21 8.77 -0.64
C TYR A 90 -6.55 8.08 -0.83
N LEU A 91 -7.33 8.05 0.24
CA LEU A 91 -8.63 7.41 0.34
C LEU A 91 -9.78 8.36 -0.06
N PRO A 92 -11.02 7.87 -0.23
CA PRO A 92 -12.18 8.72 -0.43
C PRO A 92 -12.35 9.80 0.65
N ASP A 93 -13.10 10.86 0.35
CA ASP A 93 -13.40 11.98 1.27
C ASP A 93 -12.15 12.72 1.76
N ASP A 94 -11.09 12.78 0.92
CA ASP A 94 -9.79 13.43 1.22
C ASP A 94 -9.07 12.85 2.47
N ILE A 95 -9.44 11.64 2.87
CA ILE A 95 -8.80 10.94 3.98
C ILE A 95 -7.43 10.42 3.53
N THR A 96 -6.46 10.54 4.43
CA THR A 96 -5.10 10.08 4.17
C THR A 96 -4.71 9.03 5.21
N PHE A 97 -4.52 7.78 4.78
CA PHE A 97 -4.01 6.70 5.62
C PHE A 97 -2.49 6.59 5.44
N ARG A 98 -1.76 6.52 6.55
CA ARG A 98 -0.29 6.46 6.57
C ARG A 98 0.18 5.25 7.34
N PHE A 99 1.16 4.54 6.78
CA PHE A 99 1.79 3.43 7.49
C PHE A 99 3.31 3.41 7.26
N ILE A 100 4.03 2.84 8.23
CA ILE A 100 5.47 2.62 8.09
C ILE A 100 5.68 1.40 7.20
N ALA A 101 6.43 1.60 6.13
CA ALA A 101 6.85 0.55 5.21
C ALA A 101 8.09 -0.16 5.76
N HIS A 102 8.16 -1.48 5.57
CA HIS A 102 9.30 -2.37 5.84
C HIS A 102 10.24 -1.87 6.97
N PRO A 103 9.72 -1.73 8.22
CA PRO A 103 10.49 -1.21 9.34
C PRO A 103 11.70 -2.11 9.63
N GLY A 104 12.90 -1.53 9.55
CA GLY A 104 14.18 -2.24 9.58
C GLY A 104 15.06 -1.89 8.37
N TYR A 105 14.44 -1.43 7.28
CA TYR A 105 15.13 -0.88 6.12
C TYR A 105 14.54 0.51 5.76
N PRO A 106 15.33 1.60 5.80
CA PRO A 106 16.70 1.66 6.40
C PRO A 106 16.71 1.28 7.89
N PRO A 107 17.87 0.83 8.44
CA PRO A 107 17.97 0.46 9.84
C PRO A 107 17.63 1.63 10.78
N VAL A 108 16.80 1.39 11.76
CA VAL A 108 16.42 2.38 12.78
C VAL A 108 16.63 1.82 14.18
N ARG A 109 17.19 2.66 15.10
CA ARG A 109 17.53 2.20 16.46
C ARG A 109 16.32 2.09 17.40
N ASP A 110 15.36 2.98 17.25
CA ASP A 110 14.18 3.08 18.11
C ASP A 110 12.94 3.34 17.25
N LEU A 111 12.36 2.25 16.74
CA LEU A 111 11.18 2.29 15.88
C LEU A 111 10.02 3.03 16.55
N ALA A 112 9.81 2.79 17.85
CA ALA A 112 8.69 3.37 18.58
C ALA A 112 8.75 4.90 18.67
N SER A 113 9.95 5.50 18.71
CA SER A 113 10.12 6.97 18.76
C SER A 113 9.70 7.69 17.46
N HIS A 114 9.59 6.95 16.36
CA HIS A 114 9.18 7.49 15.06
C HIS A 114 7.65 7.45 14.86
N ILE A 115 6.92 6.76 15.75
CA ILE A 115 5.46 6.64 15.67
C ILE A 115 4.81 7.81 16.39
N ASP A 116 4.06 8.60 15.64
CA ASP A 116 3.24 9.69 16.14
C ASP A 116 1.76 9.47 15.75
N GLY A 117 0.88 10.36 16.21
CA GLY A 117 -0.56 10.25 15.98
C GLY A 117 -1.00 10.38 14.51
N SER A 118 -0.07 10.61 13.58
CA SER A 118 -0.36 10.63 12.14
C SER A 118 -0.16 9.28 11.46
N ILE A 119 0.40 8.28 12.16
CA ILE A 119 0.65 6.93 11.66
C ILE A 119 -0.49 6.01 12.10
N HIS A 120 -1.05 5.28 11.18
CA HIS A 120 -2.25 4.45 11.38
C HIS A 120 -1.98 2.95 11.22
N GLY A 121 -0.86 2.59 10.56
CA GLY A 121 -0.46 1.22 10.30
C GLY A 121 1.04 1.04 10.24
N ILE A 122 1.46 -0.23 10.16
CA ILE A 122 2.86 -0.63 10.01
C ILE A 122 2.92 -1.96 9.28
N GLU A 123 3.85 -2.12 8.36
CA GLU A 123 4.08 -3.40 7.71
C GLU A 123 4.68 -4.40 8.70
N LEU A 124 4.06 -5.57 8.75
CA LEU A 124 4.54 -6.76 9.44
C LEU A 124 5.25 -7.71 8.48
N LYS A 125 4.84 -7.70 7.21
CA LYS A 125 5.40 -8.55 6.17
C LYS A 125 5.63 -7.75 4.90
N ASN A 126 6.84 -7.86 4.40
CA ASN A 126 7.29 -7.34 3.12
C ASN A 126 8.32 -8.31 2.54
N PRO A 127 8.03 -9.02 1.44
CA PRO A 127 8.92 -10.06 0.90
C PRO A 127 10.28 -9.51 0.43
N LEU A 128 10.33 -8.25 0.00
CA LEU A 128 11.57 -7.62 -0.47
C LEU A 128 12.55 -7.35 0.69
N HIS A 129 12.02 -7.08 1.90
CA HIS A 129 12.79 -6.67 3.08
C HIS A 129 12.63 -7.65 4.26
N TYR A 130 12.27 -8.90 3.98
CA TYR A 130 11.95 -9.90 5.01
C TYR A 130 13.09 -10.08 6.05
N ASP A 131 14.33 -10.11 5.60
CA ASP A 131 15.49 -10.39 6.46
C ASP A 131 15.88 -9.19 7.37
N GLU A 132 15.40 -7.98 7.06
CA GLU A 132 15.67 -6.76 7.82
C GLU A 132 14.59 -6.46 8.87
N MET A 133 13.42 -7.12 8.79
CA MET A 133 12.26 -6.85 9.63
C MET A 133 12.24 -7.72 10.89
N ASP A 134 12.15 -7.10 12.06
CA ASP A 134 11.93 -7.77 13.35
C ASP A 134 10.43 -7.83 13.64
N GLU A 135 9.79 -8.95 13.31
CA GLU A 135 8.34 -9.13 13.48
C GLU A 135 7.89 -8.99 14.94
N GLU A 136 8.70 -9.42 15.93
CA GLU A 136 8.35 -9.32 17.36
C GLU A 136 8.30 -7.86 17.80
N LEU A 137 9.34 -7.10 17.48
CA LEU A 137 9.40 -5.66 17.74
C LEU A 137 8.27 -4.90 17.03
N ILE A 138 7.98 -5.24 15.76
CA ILE A 138 6.90 -4.60 14.99
C ILE A 138 5.55 -4.83 15.67
N ARG A 139 5.27 -6.05 16.16
CA ARG A 139 4.03 -6.36 16.88
C ARG A 139 3.91 -5.60 18.21
N GLU A 140 5.00 -5.52 18.97
CA GLU A 140 5.03 -4.73 20.21
C GLU A 140 4.73 -3.24 19.96
N VAL A 141 5.36 -2.67 18.91
CA VAL A 141 5.14 -1.27 18.55
C VAL A 141 3.71 -1.05 18.05
N ALA A 142 3.18 -1.96 17.22
CA ALA A 142 1.81 -1.88 16.73
C ALA A 142 0.78 -1.94 17.87
N GLU A 143 0.94 -2.84 18.82
CA GLU A 143 0.07 -2.95 19.99
C GLU A 143 0.12 -1.67 20.84
N LYS A 144 1.32 -1.21 21.18
CA LYS A 144 1.55 -0.01 21.99
C LYS A 144 0.91 1.24 21.39
N HIS A 145 0.96 1.39 20.07
CA HIS A 145 0.49 2.58 19.36
C HIS A 145 -0.86 2.37 18.65
N ASN A 146 -1.52 1.21 18.86
CA ASN A 146 -2.79 0.85 18.20
C ASN A 146 -2.75 0.93 16.67
N LEU A 147 -1.65 0.47 16.06
CA LEU A 147 -1.48 0.45 14.62
C LEU A 147 -2.09 -0.81 14.02
N ILE A 148 -2.61 -0.70 12.78
CA ILE A 148 -2.99 -1.87 12.01
C ILE A 148 -1.75 -2.55 11.43
N LEU A 149 -1.67 -3.88 11.55
CA LEU A 149 -0.60 -4.67 10.93
C LEU A 149 -0.95 -4.96 9.47
N LEU A 150 -0.02 -4.68 8.57
CA LEU A 150 -0.19 -4.83 7.13
C LEU A 150 0.81 -5.85 6.56
N ALA A 151 0.45 -6.42 5.42
CA ALA A 151 1.31 -7.33 4.66
C ALA A 151 1.22 -6.94 3.18
N ASP A 152 2.29 -6.40 2.64
CA ASP A 152 2.31 -5.84 1.29
C ASP A 152 3.51 -6.35 0.51
N SER A 153 3.48 -6.27 -0.83
CA SER A 153 4.52 -6.89 -1.65
C SER A 153 5.73 -6.01 -1.90
N ASP A 154 5.56 -4.68 -1.86
CA ASP A 154 6.58 -3.73 -2.29
C ASP A 154 7.09 -4.03 -3.72
N ALA A 155 6.14 -4.34 -4.59
CA ALA A 155 6.41 -4.92 -5.90
C ALA A 155 7.10 -3.93 -6.84
N HIS A 156 8.35 -4.23 -7.21
CA HIS A 156 9.14 -3.55 -8.23
C HIS A 156 9.13 -4.28 -9.58
N PHE A 157 8.41 -5.42 -9.67
CA PHE A 157 8.10 -6.15 -10.89
C PHE A 157 6.62 -6.55 -10.87
N LEU A 158 5.97 -6.59 -12.05
CA LEU A 158 4.56 -7.01 -12.14
C LEU A 158 4.31 -8.42 -11.61
N SER A 159 5.33 -9.31 -11.67
CA SER A 159 5.29 -10.67 -11.13
C SER A 159 5.20 -10.72 -9.60
N ASP A 160 5.61 -9.65 -8.91
CA ASP A 160 5.73 -9.62 -7.46
C ASP A 160 4.47 -9.05 -6.80
N ILE A 161 3.61 -8.36 -7.57
CA ILE A 161 2.30 -7.89 -7.10
C ILE A 161 1.54 -9.05 -6.45
N GLY A 162 1.09 -8.83 -5.22
CA GLY A 162 0.30 -9.79 -4.46
C GLY A 162 1.08 -10.98 -3.90
N GLN A 163 2.41 -10.90 -3.77
CA GLN A 163 3.17 -11.88 -2.97
C GLN A 163 2.75 -11.83 -1.49
N CYS A 164 2.41 -10.64 -1.00
CA CYS A 164 1.66 -10.40 0.22
C CYS A 164 0.46 -9.49 -0.07
N TYR A 165 -0.60 -9.60 0.72
CA TYR A 165 -1.79 -8.76 0.61
C TYR A 165 -2.59 -8.77 1.91
N ASN A 166 -3.51 -7.82 2.04
CA ASN A 166 -4.40 -7.66 3.17
C ASN A 166 -5.84 -8.02 2.77
N GLU A 167 -6.58 -8.71 3.66
CA GLU A 167 -8.03 -8.83 3.55
C GLU A 167 -8.68 -7.76 4.43
N ILE A 168 -8.96 -6.59 3.86
CA ILE A 168 -9.33 -5.39 4.57
C ILE A 168 -10.48 -4.64 3.89
N ASP A 169 -11.29 -3.93 4.69
CA ASP A 169 -12.31 -3.01 4.19
C ASP A 169 -11.69 -1.59 4.08
N ILE A 170 -11.87 -0.94 2.94
CA ILE A 170 -11.42 0.46 2.74
C ILE A 170 -12.01 1.38 3.80
N GLN A 171 -13.25 1.12 4.24
CA GLN A 171 -13.87 1.89 5.31
C GLN A 171 -13.10 1.73 6.64
N GLU A 172 -12.51 0.58 6.91
CA GLU A 172 -11.67 0.37 8.08
C GLU A 172 -10.40 1.25 8.05
N LEU A 173 -9.76 1.37 6.86
CA LEU A 173 -8.65 2.30 6.67
C LEU A 173 -9.09 3.76 6.90
N CYS A 174 -10.26 4.14 6.36
CA CYS A 174 -10.82 5.47 6.57
C CYS A 174 -11.12 5.77 8.04
N ASP A 175 -11.71 4.82 8.77
CA ASP A 175 -12.07 4.98 10.19
C ASP A 175 -10.85 5.09 11.09
N ARG A 176 -9.73 4.42 10.72
CA ARG A 176 -8.45 4.51 11.42
C ARG A 176 -7.73 5.85 11.21
N ALA A 177 -7.98 6.49 10.08
CA ALA A 177 -7.29 7.72 9.68
C ALA A 177 -8.04 9.01 10.04
N ARG A 178 -9.22 8.90 10.67
CA ARG A 178 -10.01 10.01 11.22
C ARG A 178 -9.68 10.26 12.67
#